data_a51c523576e1dbb9c47ca0cf080ac42b
#
_entry.id   a51c523576e1dbb9c47ca0cf080ac42b
#
_cell.length_a   1.000
_cell.length_b   1.000
_cell.length_c   1.000
_cell.angle_alpha   90.00
_cell.angle_beta   90.00
_cell.angle_gamma   90.00
#
_symmetry.space_group_name_H-M   'P 1'
#
loop_
_entity.id
_entity.type
_entity.pdbx_description
1 polymer ?
#
loop_
_entity_poly.entity_id
_entity_poly.type
_entity_poly.pdbx_seq_one_letter_code
_entity_poly.pdbx_strand_id
1 'polypeptide(L)'
;IPERCWGAGGLIQAGDPERLELSIPSLADVPTDAPVNRATGQQYPIARLADPVTRVEERVALPIGALAMTLTTFQDPKAARVKQLGGYMFVANGRCTPSTIAVRELAFDLTDRYAYYCKVQLSARYPDGDPPPRERFRRDAEDFLAHLYPHLMRRLPDWPTVERSENDKG
;
A
#
# COMPACT_ATOMS: atom_id res chain seq x y z
N ILE A 1 13.22 -9.43 0.09
CA ILE A 1 12.92 -9.88 1.48
C ILE A 1 13.03 -11.38 1.44
N PRO A 2 13.81 -11.98 2.34
CA PRO A 2 14.00 -13.41 2.28
C PRO A 2 12.65 -14.11 2.51
N GLU A 3 12.35 -15.09 1.66
CA GLU A 3 11.22 -16.01 1.76
C GLU A 3 11.08 -16.66 3.16
N ARG A 4 12.11 -16.54 3.97
CA ARG A 4 12.19 -17.09 5.34
C ARG A 4 11.25 -16.49 6.37
N CYS A 5 10.67 -15.30 6.14
CA CYS A 5 9.73 -14.70 7.08
C CYS A 5 8.37 -15.43 7.14
N TRP A 6 8.05 -16.21 6.12
CA TRP A 6 6.78 -16.94 6.01
C TRP A 6 6.89 -18.41 6.39
N GLY A 7 8.10 -18.95 6.47
CA GLY A 7 8.35 -20.39 6.68
C GLY A 7 8.38 -20.86 8.13
N ALA A 8 8.23 -19.97 9.12
CA ALA A 8 8.43 -20.32 10.54
C ALA A 8 7.32 -21.19 11.18
N GLY A 9 6.32 -21.64 10.41
CA GLY A 9 5.19 -22.38 10.96
C GLY A 9 4.81 -23.68 10.24
N GLY A 10 5.65 -24.19 9.35
CA GLY A 10 5.31 -25.39 8.55
C GLY A 10 4.25 -25.13 7.47
N LEU A 11 3.98 -23.88 7.13
CA LEU A 11 3.08 -23.50 6.05
C LEU A 11 3.75 -23.72 4.70
N ILE A 12 2.98 -24.24 3.75
CA ILE A 12 3.42 -24.44 2.37
C ILE A 12 2.72 -23.41 1.49
N GLN A 13 3.47 -22.76 0.62
CA GLN A 13 2.90 -21.86 -0.38
C GLN A 13 2.03 -22.67 -1.35
N ALA A 14 0.79 -22.23 -1.53
CA ALA A 14 -0.19 -22.89 -2.39
C ALA A 14 -0.43 -22.05 -3.66
N GLY A 15 0.34 -22.32 -4.69
CA GLY A 15 0.32 -21.59 -5.96
C GLY A 15 1.31 -20.42 -6.00
N ASP A 16 1.37 -19.76 -7.14
CA ASP A 16 2.23 -18.60 -7.36
C ASP A 16 1.62 -17.34 -6.73
N PRO A 17 2.47 -16.36 -6.33
CA PRO A 17 2.00 -15.06 -5.92
C PRO A 17 1.18 -14.39 -7.03
N GLU A 18 0.04 -13.83 -6.68
CA GLU A 18 -0.86 -13.16 -7.62
C GLU A 18 -0.95 -11.65 -7.34
N ARG A 19 -1.32 -10.88 -8.36
CA ARG A 19 -1.67 -9.49 -8.21
C ARG A 19 -3.13 -9.37 -7.75
N LEU A 20 -3.34 -8.73 -6.61
CA LEU A 20 -4.66 -8.41 -6.06
C LEU A 20 -4.91 -6.91 -6.23
N GLU A 21 -5.93 -6.56 -7.01
CA GLU A 21 -6.40 -5.18 -7.15
C GLU A 21 -7.34 -4.84 -6.01
N LEU A 22 -7.15 -3.65 -5.44
CA LEU A 22 -7.91 -3.12 -4.32
C LEU A 22 -8.64 -1.84 -4.74
N SER A 23 -9.90 -1.72 -4.35
CA SER A 23 -10.71 -0.52 -4.51
C SER A 23 -10.84 0.19 -3.18
N ILE A 24 -10.16 1.33 -3.03
CA ILE A 24 -10.20 2.13 -1.81
C ILE A 24 -10.99 3.42 -2.08
N PRO A 25 -12.25 3.51 -1.67
CA PRO A 25 -13.10 4.66 -2.00
C PRO A 25 -12.53 6.01 -1.57
N SER A 26 -11.83 6.04 -0.45
CA SER A 26 -11.19 7.27 0.06
C SER A 26 -10.09 7.83 -0.85
N LEU A 27 -9.59 7.03 -1.80
CA LEU A 27 -8.62 7.46 -2.80
C LEU A 27 -9.27 8.00 -4.09
N ALA A 28 -10.59 7.87 -4.24
CA ALA A 28 -11.30 8.29 -5.45
C ALA A 28 -11.61 9.79 -5.50
N ASP A 29 -11.72 10.44 -4.34
CA ASP A 29 -12.08 11.85 -4.24
C ASP A 29 -10.83 12.73 -4.31
N VAL A 30 -10.55 13.27 -5.49
CA VAL A 30 -9.45 14.23 -5.70
C VAL A 30 -10.03 15.64 -5.72
N PRO A 31 -9.81 16.47 -4.66
CA PRO A 31 -10.21 17.87 -4.69
C PRO A 31 -9.53 18.64 -5.82
N THR A 32 -10.21 19.65 -6.37
CA THR A 32 -9.68 20.49 -7.46
C THR A 32 -8.39 21.23 -7.13
N ASP A 33 -8.13 21.44 -5.83
CA ASP A 33 -6.94 22.08 -5.28
C ASP A 33 -5.87 21.08 -4.81
N ALA A 34 -6.00 19.80 -5.21
CA ALA A 34 -5.03 18.77 -4.86
C ALA A 34 -3.65 19.08 -5.48
N PRO A 35 -2.56 18.74 -4.76
CA PRO A 35 -1.22 18.89 -5.29
C PRO A 35 -1.05 18.15 -6.61
N VAL A 36 -0.25 18.71 -7.50
CA VAL A 36 0.02 18.14 -8.83
C VAL A 36 1.50 17.78 -8.91
N ASN A 37 1.79 16.57 -9.34
CA ASN A 37 3.15 16.19 -9.74
C ASN A 37 3.51 16.97 -11.01
N ARG A 38 4.52 17.85 -10.93
CA ARG A 38 4.90 18.72 -12.05
C ARG A 38 5.43 17.94 -13.24
N ALA A 39 6.10 16.81 -13.01
CA ALA A 39 6.69 16.01 -14.09
C ALA A 39 5.63 15.22 -14.87
N THR A 40 4.58 14.74 -14.21
CA THR A 40 3.56 13.89 -14.83
C THR A 40 2.22 14.58 -15.06
N GLY A 41 2.00 15.75 -14.45
CA GLY A 41 0.71 16.45 -14.44
C GLY A 41 -0.38 15.75 -13.63
N GLN A 42 -0.04 14.70 -12.89
CA GLN A 42 -0.98 13.89 -12.14
C GLN A 42 -1.29 14.54 -10.78
N GLN A 43 -2.57 14.61 -10.43
CA GLN A 43 -3.00 15.10 -9.11
C GLN A 43 -2.88 14.01 -8.05
N TYR A 44 -2.54 14.42 -6.83
CA TYR A 44 -2.55 13.53 -5.66
C TYR A 44 -3.90 13.63 -4.94
N PRO A 45 -4.61 12.52 -4.68
CA PRO A 45 -5.79 12.52 -3.84
C PRO A 45 -5.47 13.07 -2.45
N ILE A 46 -6.41 13.79 -1.87
CA ILE A 46 -6.28 14.39 -0.53
C ILE A 46 -7.31 13.76 0.39
N ALA A 47 -6.86 13.18 1.48
CA ALA A 47 -7.70 12.84 2.61
C ALA A 47 -7.67 13.95 3.66
N ARG A 48 -8.82 14.21 4.29
CA ARG A 48 -8.92 15.05 5.49
C ARG A 48 -8.84 14.15 6.71
N LEU A 49 -7.90 14.41 7.57
CA LEU A 49 -7.66 13.62 8.75
C LEU A 49 -7.74 14.53 9.99
N ALA A 50 -8.77 14.33 10.81
CA ALA A 50 -8.88 15.04 12.09
C ALA A 50 -7.97 14.40 13.13
N ASP A 51 -7.24 15.23 13.87
CA ASP A 51 -6.54 14.78 15.06
C ASP A 51 -7.57 14.58 16.19
N PRO A 52 -7.63 13.39 16.81
CA PRO A 52 -8.63 13.09 17.84
C PRO A 52 -8.48 13.94 19.12
N VAL A 53 -7.29 14.46 19.36
CA VAL A 53 -6.97 15.26 20.56
C VAL A 53 -7.19 16.75 20.31
N THR A 54 -6.58 17.29 19.26
CA THR A 54 -6.63 18.72 18.94
C THR A 54 -7.84 19.12 18.12
N ARG A 55 -8.52 18.14 17.48
CA ARG A 55 -9.62 18.34 16.52
C ARG A 55 -9.26 19.21 15.32
N VAL A 56 -7.98 19.42 15.08
CA VAL A 56 -7.50 20.14 13.90
C VAL A 56 -7.53 19.19 12.72
N GLU A 57 -8.13 19.62 11.62
CA GLU A 57 -8.10 18.87 10.37
C GLU A 57 -6.80 19.15 9.61
N GLU A 58 -6.14 18.07 9.21
CA GLU A 58 -5.00 18.11 8.30
C GLU A 58 -5.37 17.52 6.95
N ARG A 59 -4.78 18.08 5.91
CA ARG A 59 -4.86 17.56 4.55
C ARG A 59 -3.64 16.70 4.30
N VAL A 60 -3.89 15.44 3.93
CA VAL A 60 -2.85 14.44 3.73
C VAL A 60 -2.87 13.99 2.28
N ALA A 61 -1.77 14.17 1.57
CA ALA A 61 -1.62 13.65 0.21
C ALA A 61 -1.53 12.12 0.23
N LEU A 62 -2.31 11.47 -0.61
CA LEU A 62 -2.33 10.03 -0.76
C LEU A 62 -1.63 9.62 -2.05
N PRO A 63 -1.04 8.41 -2.14
CA PRO A 63 -0.52 7.88 -3.39
C PRO A 63 -1.59 7.80 -4.47
N ILE A 64 -1.21 8.10 -5.71
CA ILE A 64 -2.11 8.06 -6.86
C ILE A 64 -2.08 6.70 -7.54
N GLY A 65 -3.22 6.30 -8.06
CA GLY A 65 -3.41 5.11 -8.87
C GLY A 65 -4.16 4.01 -8.15
N ALA A 66 -4.39 2.91 -8.84
CA ALA A 66 -4.99 1.74 -8.25
C ALA A 66 -4.05 1.14 -7.20
N LEU A 67 -4.57 0.81 -6.04
CA LEU A 67 -3.82 0.05 -5.06
C LEU A 67 -3.77 -1.41 -5.50
N ALA A 68 -2.56 -1.95 -5.56
CA ALA A 68 -2.35 -3.35 -5.84
C ALA A 68 -1.44 -3.96 -4.80
N MET A 69 -1.73 -5.19 -4.42
CA MET A 69 -0.91 -6.00 -3.53
C MET A 69 -0.41 -7.25 -4.26
N THR A 70 0.76 -7.72 -3.88
CA THR A 70 1.14 -9.11 -4.16
C THR A 70 0.51 -9.97 -3.08
N LEU A 71 -0.35 -10.91 -3.49
CA LEU A 71 -1.04 -11.86 -2.61
C LEU A 71 -0.40 -13.23 -2.73
N THR A 72 -0.09 -13.84 -1.59
CA THR A 72 0.41 -15.21 -1.50
C THR A 72 -0.49 -16.01 -0.60
N THR A 73 -0.91 -17.19 -1.06
CA THR A 73 -1.71 -18.14 -0.29
C THR A 73 -0.79 -19.21 0.28
N PHE A 74 -0.97 -19.50 1.57
CA PHE A 74 -0.29 -20.58 2.27
C PHE A 74 -1.30 -21.55 2.81
N GLN A 75 -0.93 -22.80 2.88
CA GLN A 75 -1.73 -23.88 3.45
C GLN A 75 -0.94 -24.62 4.52
N ASP A 76 -1.58 -24.86 5.65
CA ASP A 76 -1.07 -25.78 6.65
C ASP A 76 -1.46 -27.21 6.21
N PRO A 77 -0.49 -28.12 5.99
CA PRO A 77 -0.80 -29.50 5.63
C PRO A 77 -1.68 -30.22 6.68
N LYS A 78 -1.61 -29.77 7.95
CA LYS A 78 -2.41 -30.33 9.06
C LYS A 78 -3.79 -29.69 9.17
N ALA A 79 -4.03 -28.55 8.51
CA ALA A 79 -5.28 -27.80 8.54
C ALA A 79 -5.72 -27.43 7.13
N ALA A 80 -5.93 -28.44 6.27
CA ALA A 80 -6.19 -28.26 4.83
C ALA A 80 -7.39 -27.34 4.50
N ARG A 81 -8.35 -27.21 5.42
CA ARG A 81 -9.55 -26.36 5.25
C ARG A 81 -9.35 -24.91 5.67
N VAL A 82 -8.15 -24.55 6.10
CA VAL A 82 -7.83 -23.15 6.47
C VAL A 82 -6.69 -22.67 5.61
N LYS A 83 -6.93 -21.57 4.88
CA LYS A 83 -5.90 -20.89 4.11
C LYS A 83 -5.37 -19.70 4.91
N GLN A 84 -4.06 -19.54 4.94
CA GLN A 84 -3.44 -18.30 5.38
C GLN A 84 -3.08 -17.48 4.14
N LEU A 85 -3.60 -16.25 4.07
CA LEU A 85 -3.29 -15.33 3.00
C LEU A 85 -2.37 -14.24 3.54
N GLY A 86 -1.35 -13.90 2.74
CA GLY A 86 -0.43 -12.82 3.03
C GLY A 86 -0.34 -11.87 1.83
N GLY A 87 -0.72 -10.62 2.04
CA GLY A 87 -0.63 -9.59 1.03
C GLY A 87 0.41 -8.54 1.40
N TYR A 88 1.14 -8.01 0.41
CA TYR A 88 2.04 -6.88 0.64
C TYR A 88 2.07 -5.92 -0.53
N MET A 89 2.39 -4.69 -0.23
CA MET A 89 2.63 -3.61 -1.16
C MET A 89 3.63 -2.62 -0.57
N PHE A 90 4.10 -1.72 -1.40
CA PHE A 90 5.02 -0.67 -1.00
C PHE A 90 4.44 0.70 -1.33
N VAL A 91 4.78 1.67 -0.49
CA VAL A 91 4.68 3.09 -0.79
C VAL A 91 6.11 3.60 -0.92
N ALA A 92 6.47 4.09 -2.09
CA ALA A 92 7.81 4.59 -2.39
C ALA A 92 7.69 5.89 -3.19
N ASN A 93 8.34 6.95 -2.73
CA ASN A 93 8.34 8.27 -3.40
C ASN A 93 6.93 8.69 -3.85
N GLY A 94 5.95 8.63 -2.95
CA GLY A 94 4.57 8.99 -3.22
C GLY A 94 3.77 8.03 -4.12
N ARG A 95 4.34 6.89 -4.52
CA ARG A 95 3.71 5.89 -5.39
C ARG A 95 3.48 4.57 -4.68
N CYS A 96 2.40 3.88 -5.07
CA CYS A 96 2.12 2.53 -4.60
C CYS A 96 2.51 1.50 -5.65
N THR A 97 3.17 0.42 -5.22
CA THR A 97 3.53 -0.70 -6.11
C THR A 97 3.54 -2.02 -5.34
N PRO A 98 3.06 -3.11 -5.93
CA PRO A 98 3.24 -4.46 -5.39
C PRO A 98 4.63 -5.04 -5.69
N SER A 99 5.40 -4.39 -6.59
CA SER A 99 6.66 -4.91 -7.12
C SER A 99 7.87 -4.48 -6.29
N THR A 100 8.66 -5.44 -5.82
CA THR A 100 9.96 -5.18 -5.17
C THR A 100 11.00 -4.60 -6.14
N ILE A 101 10.88 -4.93 -7.43
CA ILE A 101 11.78 -4.40 -8.48
C ILE A 101 11.48 -2.92 -8.67
N ALA A 102 10.21 -2.55 -8.83
CA ALA A 102 9.82 -1.14 -8.98
C ALA A 102 10.24 -0.27 -7.78
N VAL A 103 10.23 -0.83 -6.55
CA VAL A 103 10.76 -0.12 -5.38
C VAL A 103 12.26 0.14 -5.51
N ARG A 104 13.01 -0.83 -6.01
CA ARG A 104 14.45 -0.65 -6.24
C ARG A 104 14.73 0.40 -7.30
N GLU A 105 14.00 0.38 -8.40
CA GLU A 105 14.12 1.39 -9.46
C GLU A 105 13.85 2.80 -8.92
N LEU A 106 12.79 2.98 -8.13
CA LEU A 106 12.48 4.26 -7.48
C LEU A 106 13.53 4.68 -6.43
N ALA A 107 14.08 3.73 -5.67
CA ALA A 107 15.08 4.01 -4.64
C ALA A 107 16.49 4.26 -5.21
N PHE A 108 16.76 3.83 -6.43
CA PHE A 108 18.04 4.00 -7.13
C PHE A 108 17.98 5.04 -8.24
N ASP A 109 16.93 5.84 -8.31
CA ASP A 109 16.92 7.00 -9.20
C ASP A 109 17.95 8.01 -8.69
N LEU A 110 19.08 8.09 -9.43
CA LEU A 110 20.20 8.96 -9.08
C LEU A 110 19.91 10.44 -9.34
N THR A 111 18.78 10.76 -9.95
CA THR A 111 18.32 12.13 -10.15
C THR A 111 17.59 12.68 -8.94
N ASP A 112 17.01 11.81 -8.11
CA ASP A 112 16.35 12.18 -6.87
C ASP A 112 17.36 12.32 -5.73
N ARG A 113 17.35 13.45 -5.04
CA ARG A 113 18.18 13.68 -3.85
C ARG A 113 17.72 12.89 -2.64
N TYR A 114 16.43 12.60 -2.56
CA TYR A 114 15.79 11.88 -1.46
C TYR A 114 15.01 10.68 -2.00
N ALA A 115 15.01 9.61 -1.24
CA ALA A 115 14.19 8.44 -1.53
C ALA A 115 13.68 7.85 -0.21
N TYR A 116 12.46 7.37 -0.21
CA TYR A 116 11.92 6.57 0.88
C TYR A 116 11.06 5.43 0.37
N TYR A 117 10.95 4.40 1.16
CA TYR A 117 9.92 3.38 0.94
C TYR A 117 9.36 2.87 2.28
N CYS A 118 8.11 2.46 2.24
CA CYS A 118 7.41 1.80 3.33
C CYS A 118 6.77 0.53 2.79
N LYS A 119 6.91 -0.59 3.48
CA LYS A 119 6.21 -1.83 3.17
C LYS A 119 4.96 -1.93 4.04
N VAL A 120 3.81 -2.10 3.40
CA VAL A 120 2.56 -2.48 4.05
C VAL A 120 2.33 -3.97 3.82
N GLN A 121 2.13 -4.71 4.89
CA GLN A 121 1.91 -6.16 4.82
C GLN A 121 0.75 -6.56 5.71
N LEU A 122 -0.18 -7.33 5.15
CA LEU A 122 -1.34 -7.88 5.83
C LEU A 122 -1.27 -9.41 5.82
N SER A 123 -1.76 -10.05 6.87
CA SER A 123 -1.89 -11.50 6.90
C SER A 123 -3.13 -11.89 7.68
N ALA A 124 -3.91 -12.82 7.13
CA ALA A 124 -5.11 -13.33 7.77
C ALA A 124 -5.34 -14.81 7.43
N ARG A 125 -6.13 -15.47 8.28
CA ARG A 125 -6.52 -16.87 8.11
C ARG A 125 -8.01 -16.96 7.84
N TYR A 126 -8.38 -17.74 6.82
CA TYR A 126 -9.76 -17.95 6.43
C TYR A 126 -10.04 -19.45 6.27
N PRO A 127 -11.13 -19.96 6.84
CA PRO A 127 -11.61 -21.29 6.50
C PRO A 127 -12.08 -21.28 5.02
N ASP A 128 -12.00 -22.43 4.37
CA ASP A 128 -12.63 -22.60 3.06
C ASP A 128 -14.13 -22.34 3.15
N GLY A 129 -14.72 -21.75 2.14
CA GLY A 129 -16.15 -21.40 2.14
C GLY A 129 -16.52 -20.40 1.06
N ASP A 130 -17.78 -19.96 1.12
CA ASP A 130 -18.33 -18.94 0.26
C ASP A 130 -18.63 -17.66 1.07
N PRO A 131 -18.10 -16.49 0.69
CA PRO A 131 -17.16 -16.26 -0.41
C PRO A 131 -15.79 -16.91 -0.15
N PRO A 132 -15.02 -17.17 -1.23
CA PRO A 132 -13.72 -17.84 -1.09
C PRO A 132 -12.73 -16.98 -0.29
N PRO A 133 -11.69 -17.61 0.32
CA PRO A 133 -10.70 -16.92 1.15
C PRO A 133 -10.09 -15.68 0.52
N ARG A 134 -9.79 -15.72 -0.79
CA ARG A 134 -9.25 -14.59 -1.55
C ARG A 134 -10.18 -13.38 -1.57
N GLU A 135 -11.46 -13.60 -1.79
CA GLU A 135 -12.48 -12.55 -1.82
C GLU A 135 -12.67 -11.90 -0.43
N ARG A 136 -12.66 -12.72 0.62
CA ARG A 136 -12.72 -12.23 2.01
C ARG A 136 -11.50 -11.41 2.34
N PHE A 137 -10.30 -11.90 2.00
CA PHE A 137 -9.07 -11.15 2.21
C PHE A 137 -9.08 -9.81 1.47
N ARG A 138 -9.54 -9.79 0.20
CA ARG A 138 -9.65 -8.55 -0.58
C ARG A 138 -10.52 -7.53 0.14
N ARG A 139 -11.72 -7.93 0.56
CA ARG A 139 -12.69 -7.07 1.26
C ARG A 139 -12.12 -6.53 2.57
N ASP A 140 -11.54 -7.41 3.39
CA ASP A 140 -10.93 -7.02 4.66
C ASP A 140 -9.73 -6.10 4.47
N ALA A 141 -8.93 -6.33 3.42
CA ALA A 141 -7.80 -5.48 3.07
C ALA A 141 -8.26 -4.08 2.59
N GLU A 142 -9.31 -4.01 1.77
CA GLU A 142 -9.91 -2.76 1.31
C GLU A 142 -10.42 -1.94 2.50
N ASP A 143 -11.21 -2.56 3.38
CA ASP A 143 -11.75 -1.89 4.57
C ASP A 143 -10.64 -1.41 5.50
N PHE A 144 -9.69 -2.28 5.82
CA PHE A 144 -8.57 -1.92 6.69
C PHE A 144 -7.71 -0.80 6.12
N LEU A 145 -7.37 -0.87 4.82
CA LEU A 145 -6.53 0.12 4.17
C LEU A 145 -7.26 1.47 4.01
N ALA A 146 -8.56 1.48 3.78
CA ALA A 146 -9.34 2.72 3.74
C ALA A 146 -9.16 3.55 5.04
N HIS A 147 -9.07 2.85 6.18
CA HIS A 147 -8.83 3.50 7.47
C HIS A 147 -7.33 3.77 7.74
N LEU A 148 -6.46 2.83 7.39
CA LEU A 148 -5.02 2.93 7.68
C LEU A 148 -4.32 4.01 6.85
N TYR A 149 -4.67 4.13 5.57
CA TYR A 149 -3.89 4.92 4.61
C TYR A 149 -3.71 6.38 5.01
N PRO A 150 -4.73 7.13 5.40
CA PRO A 150 -4.57 8.52 5.82
C PRO A 150 -3.62 8.67 7.01
N HIS A 151 -3.69 7.73 7.97
CA HIS A 151 -2.81 7.74 9.13
C HIS A 151 -1.37 7.39 8.77
N LEU A 152 -1.18 6.45 7.85
CA LEU A 152 0.13 6.08 7.33
C LEU A 152 0.78 7.27 6.62
N MET A 153 0.05 7.94 5.74
CA MET A 153 0.57 9.08 4.98
C MET A 153 0.94 10.28 5.84
N ARG A 154 0.30 10.47 6.98
CA ARG A 154 0.74 11.48 7.98
C ARG A 154 2.13 11.21 8.55
N ARG A 155 2.60 9.97 8.52
CA ARG A 155 3.88 9.54 9.08
C ARG A 155 4.99 9.42 8.04
N LEU A 156 4.61 9.33 6.78
CA LEU A 156 5.54 9.30 5.66
C LEU A 156 5.84 10.73 5.20
N PRO A 157 7.00 10.96 4.57
CA PRO A 157 7.30 12.24 3.93
C PRO A 157 6.22 12.62 2.91
N ASP A 158 5.76 13.88 2.94
CA ASP A 158 4.87 14.42 1.92
C ASP A 158 5.63 14.59 0.60
N TRP A 159 5.58 13.58 -0.25
CA TRP A 159 6.36 13.53 -1.48
C TRP A 159 6.11 14.73 -2.40
N PRO A 160 4.88 15.19 -2.63
CA PRO A 160 4.64 16.40 -3.42
C PRO A 160 5.37 17.64 -2.89
N THR A 161 5.58 17.73 -1.59
CA THR A 161 6.35 18.83 -0.99
C THR A 161 7.85 18.63 -1.16
N VAL A 162 8.34 17.39 -1.03
CA VAL A 162 9.75 17.04 -1.26
C VAL A 162 10.13 17.36 -2.70
N GLU A 163 9.37 16.88 -3.71
CA GLU A 163 9.63 17.18 -5.14
C GLU A 163 9.66 18.69 -5.45
N ARG A 164 8.72 19.45 -4.86
CA ARG A 164 8.74 20.92 -5.06
C ARG A 164 10.00 21.56 -4.52
N SER A 165 10.45 21.13 -3.34
CA SER A 165 11.65 21.70 -2.71
C SER A 165 12.94 21.38 -3.47
N GLU A 166 12.97 20.32 -4.25
CA GLU A 166 14.08 19.96 -5.11
C GLU A 166 14.10 20.82 -6.38
N ASN A 167 12.94 20.99 -7.01
CA ASN A 167 12.80 21.77 -8.23
C ASN A 167 13.05 23.28 -8.03
N ASP A 168 12.84 23.80 -6.81
CA ASP A 168 13.08 25.23 -6.49
C ASP A 168 14.58 25.53 -6.21
N LYS A 169 15.43 24.51 -6.11
CA LYS A 169 16.87 24.65 -5.80
C LYS A 169 17.80 24.35 -7.00
N GLY A 170 17.25 23.97 -8.13
CA GLY A 170 17.96 23.72 -9.40
C GLY A 170 17.70 24.84 -10.37
#